data_92ac8caf6ff006a853f6fa639c57e224
#
_entry.id   92ac8caf6ff006a853f6fa639c57e224
#
_cell.length_a   1.000
_cell.length_b   1.000
_cell.length_c   1.000
_cell.angle_alpha   90.00
_cell.angle_beta   90.00
_cell.angle_gamma   90.00
#
_symmetry.space_group_name_H-M   'P 1'
#
loop_
_entity.id
_entity.type
_entity.pdbx_description
1 polymer ?
#
loop_
_entity_poly.entity_id
_entity_poly.type
_entity_poly.pdbx_seq_one_letter_code
_entity_poly.pdbx_strand_id
1 'polypeptide(L)'
;MLLVIGLSLSEPEQTGAPIVGKESDASGSNLEPMSVEAPALAVVEETPPEPLWRNFTVGDGDNLSLIFNRAGFSDTDLYRVARDNDERSLKRIYPAETIGFQADSEGDLLALRHVQSPLLTTTYEREGDAFIASDFTRVPERIARDVS
;
A
#
# COMPACT_ATOMS: atom_id res chain seq x y z
N MET A 1 39.29 -26.32 32.69
CA MET A 1 38.90 -25.09 33.40
C MET A 1 37.42 -24.86 33.14
N LEU A 2 36.60 -25.33 34.05
CA LEU A 2 35.16 -25.37 33.91
C LEU A 2 34.56 -24.08 34.54
N LEU A 3 33.92 -23.28 33.74
CA LEU A 3 33.17 -22.10 34.23
C LEU A 3 31.69 -22.48 34.32
N VAL A 4 31.23 -22.70 35.53
CA VAL A 4 29.81 -22.95 35.81
C VAL A 4 29.17 -21.56 36.03
N ILE A 5 28.34 -21.16 35.11
CA ILE A 5 27.49 -19.97 35.29
C ILE A 5 26.19 -20.45 35.93
N GLY A 6 25.99 -20.07 37.17
CA GLY A 6 24.77 -20.34 37.89
C GLY A 6 23.60 -19.55 37.29
N LEU A 7 22.58 -20.30 36.91
CA LEU A 7 21.30 -19.78 36.51
C LEU A 7 20.52 -19.45 37.78
N SER A 8 20.36 -18.14 38.07
CA SER A 8 19.46 -17.66 39.09
C SER A 8 18.05 -17.59 38.52
N LEU A 9 17.24 -18.57 38.84
CA LEU A 9 15.81 -18.46 38.58
C LEU A 9 15.21 -17.58 39.70
N SER A 10 14.88 -16.39 39.37
CA SER A 10 13.94 -15.58 40.17
C SER A 10 12.53 -15.95 39.77
N GLU A 11 11.90 -16.75 40.56
CA GLU A 11 10.48 -16.96 40.51
C GLU A 11 9.78 -15.70 41.04
N PRO A 12 8.87 -15.08 40.32
CA PRO A 12 7.96 -14.12 40.90
C PRO A 12 6.92 -14.86 41.73
N GLU A 13 7.01 -14.75 43.04
CA GLU A 13 5.93 -15.12 43.90
C GLU A 13 4.70 -14.28 43.57
N GLN A 14 3.79 -14.88 42.85
CA GLN A 14 2.42 -14.36 42.82
C GLN A 14 1.74 -14.69 44.12
N THR A 15 1.84 -13.78 45.05
CA THR A 15 0.95 -13.76 46.16
C THR A 15 -0.41 -13.27 45.68
N GLY A 16 -1.22 -14.19 45.22
CA GLY A 16 -2.61 -13.98 44.95
C GLY A 16 -3.31 -13.68 46.28
N ALA A 17 -3.48 -12.44 46.59
CA ALA A 17 -4.37 -12.07 47.70
C ALA A 17 -5.78 -12.53 47.31
N PRO A 18 -6.44 -13.36 48.11
CA PRO A 18 -7.83 -13.67 47.89
C PRO A 18 -8.62 -12.38 48.09
N ILE A 19 -9.13 -11.86 47.03
CA ILE A 19 -10.15 -10.84 47.15
C ILE A 19 -11.38 -11.55 47.66
N VAL A 20 -11.57 -11.48 48.96
CA VAL A 20 -12.83 -11.81 49.55
C VAL A 20 -13.79 -10.76 49.02
N GLY A 21 -14.50 -11.08 48.00
CA GLY A 21 -15.62 -10.32 47.56
C GLY A 21 -16.61 -10.22 48.71
N LYS A 22 -16.62 -9.11 49.38
CA LYS A 22 -17.67 -8.81 50.31
C LYS A 22 -18.92 -8.73 49.44
N GLU A 23 -19.79 -9.67 49.63
CA GLU A 23 -21.13 -9.58 49.10
C GLU A 23 -21.77 -8.33 49.68
N SER A 24 -21.73 -7.29 48.94
CA SER A 24 -22.62 -6.19 49.10
C SER A 24 -23.97 -6.66 48.69
N ASP A 25 -24.82 -6.79 49.66
CA ASP A 25 -26.21 -6.98 49.48
C ASP A 25 -26.75 -5.87 48.57
N ALA A 26 -26.80 -6.15 47.32
CA ALA A 26 -27.40 -5.26 46.34
C ALA A 26 -28.88 -5.51 46.38
N SER A 27 -29.51 -4.94 47.37
CA SER A 27 -30.93 -4.81 47.41
C SER A 27 -31.41 -4.05 46.19
N GLY A 28 -31.99 -4.81 45.26
CA GLY A 28 -33.06 -4.40 44.43
C GLY A 28 -33.03 -3.00 43.83
N SER A 29 -32.06 -2.67 43.08
CA SER A 29 -32.26 -1.67 42.04
C SER A 29 -32.38 -2.40 40.73
N ASN A 30 -33.59 -2.52 40.28
CA ASN A 30 -33.90 -3.00 38.95
C ASN A 30 -33.35 -2.00 37.94
N LEU A 31 -32.06 -2.00 37.78
CA LEU A 31 -31.46 -1.44 36.60
C LEU A 31 -31.62 -2.50 35.53
N GLU A 32 -32.66 -2.35 34.80
CA GLU A 32 -32.74 -3.00 33.51
C GLU A 32 -31.37 -2.79 32.87
N PRO A 33 -30.69 -3.87 32.43
CA PRO A 33 -29.58 -3.67 31.58
C PRO A 33 -30.15 -2.96 30.35
N MET A 34 -29.95 -1.68 30.31
CA MET A 34 -29.94 -1.05 29.00
C MET A 34 -28.98 -1.89 28.21
N SER A 35 -29.52 -2.69 27.32
CA SER A 35 -28.78 -3.27 26.26
C SER A 35 -28.22 -2.09 25.48
N VAL A 36 -27.11 -1.59 25.98
CA VAL A 36 -26.26 -0.81 25.12
C VAL A 36 -25.80 -1.85 24.12
N GLU A 37 -26.55 -1.97 23.08
CA GLU A 37 -26.08 -2.57 21.87
C GLU A 37 -24.80 -1.80 21.56
N ALA A 38 -23.70 -2.34 22.05
CA ALA A 38 -22.40 -1.86 21.64
C ALA A 38 -22.45 -1.84 20.12
N PRO A 39 -22.29 -0.70 19.47
CA PRO A 39 -22.21 -0.72 18.04
C PRO A 39 -21.17 -1.78 17.75
N ALA A 40 -21.57 -2.81 17.03
CA ALA A 40 -20.64 -3.79 16.56
C ALA A 40 -19.49 -2.94 16.04
N LEU A 41 -18.34 -3.03 16.72
CA LEU A 41 -17.14 -2.47 16.18
C LEU A 41 -17.05 -3.12 14.82
N ALA A 42 -17.54 -2.39 13.82
CA ALA A 42 -17.23 -2.73 12.48
C ALA A 42 -15.73 -2.88 12.54
N VAL A 43 -15.26 -4.11 12.44
CA VAL A 43 -13.88 -4.37 12.14
C VAL A 43 -13.71 -3.65 10.84
N VAL A 44 -13.28 -2.40 10.93
CA VAL A 44 -12.70 -1.73 9.80
C VAL A 44 -11.52 -2.64 9.52
N GLU A 45 -11.70 -3.57 8.62
CA GLU A 45 -10.59 -4.18 7.93
C GLU A 45 -9.80 -2.96 7.47
N GLU A 46 -8.74 -2.64 8.18
CA GLU A 46 -7.76 -1.70 7.69
C GLU A 46 -7.21 -2.37 6.44
N THR A 47 -7.91 -2.13 5.35
CA THR A 47 -7.37 -2.38 4.03
C THR A 47 -6.05 -1.64 4.03
N PRO A 48 -4.91 -2.34 3.89
CA PRO A 48 -3.62 -1.67 3.84
C PRO A 48 -3.76 -0.48 2.92
N PRO A 49 -3.34 0.72 3.31
CA PRO A 49 -3.51 1.89 2.48
C PRO A 49 -2.98 1.55 1.10
N GLU A 50 -3.83 1.65 0.09
CA GLU A 50 -3.42 1.43 -1.29
C GLU A 50 -2.23 2.34 -1.55
N PRO A 51 -1.10 1.79 -2.00
CA PRO A 51 0.09 2.58 -2.24
C PRO A 51 -0.25 3.72 -3.20
N LEU A 52 0.03 4.93 -2.76
CA LEU A 52 -0.35 6.14 -3.49
C LEU A 52 0.50 6.30 -4.76
N TRP A 53 -0.17 6.61 -5.86
CA TRP A 53 0.49 6.95 -7.10
C TRP A 53 1.11 8.35 -7.05
N ARG A 54 2.42 8.44 -7.27
CA ARG A 54 3.13 9.69 -7.47
C ARG A 54 3.31 9.93 -8.97
N ASN A 55 2.68 10.96 -9.49
CA ASN A 55 2.66 11.25 -10.92
C ASN A 55 3.63 12.38 -11.25
N PHE A 56 4.40 12.20 -12.32
CA PHE A 56 5.34 13.17 -12.86
C PHE A 56 5.00 13.42 -14.32
N THR A 57 4.84 14.68 -14.67
CA THR A 57 4.64 15.07 -16.07
C THR A 57 5.97 15.17 -16.77
N VAL A 58 6.06 14.60 -17.95
CA VAL A 58 7.24 14.65 -18.81
C VAL A 58 7.36 16.06 -19.37
N GLY A 59 8.50 16.69 -19.14
CA GLY A 59 8.85 17.99 -19.70
C GLY A 59 9.70 17.90 -20.94
N ASP A 60 9.93 19.04 -21.58
CA ASP A 60 10.83 19.11 -22.72
C ASP A 60 12.27 18.76 -22.31
N GLY A 61 12.87 17.80 -23.02
CA GLY A 61 14.23 17.31 -22.72
C GLY A 61 14.32 16.32 -21.55
N ASP A 62 13.20 15.96 -20.94
CA ASP A 62 13.19 14.89 -19.94
C ASP A 62 13.46 13.52 -20.62
N ASN A 63 14.17 12.68 -19.88
CA ASN A 63 14.30 11.27 -20.19
C ASN A 63 13.87 10.43 -18.99
N LEU A 64 13.67 9.16 -19.22
CA LEU A 64 13.13 8.27 -18.21
C LEU A 64 14.04 8.17 -16.97
N SER A 65 15.36 8.16 -17.13
CA SER A 65 16.32 8.18 -16.02
C SER A 65 16.16 9.41 -15.13
N LEU A 66 16.00 10.58 -15.72
CA LEU A 66 15.78 11.82 -14.96
C LEU A 66 14.48 11.77 -14.15
N ILE A 67 13.43 11.21 -14.74
CA ILE A 67 12.14 11.07 -14.07
C ILE A 67 12.22 10.06 -12.93
N PHE A 68 12.90 8.91 -13.12
CA PHE A 68 13.16 7.93 -12.07
C PHE A 68 13.93 8.54 -10.90
N ASN A 69 15.03 9.24 -11.19
CA ASN A 69 15.81 9.93 -10.16
C ASN A 69 14.98 10.98 -9.41
N ARG A 70 14.18 11.76 -10.11
CA ARG A 70 13.26 12.75 -9.52
C ARG A 70 12.19 12.09 -8.64
N ALA A 71 11.76 10.90 -9.00
CA ALA A 71 10.82 10.09 -8.21
C ALA A 71 11.46 9.40 -7.01
N GLY A 72 12.80 9.37 -6.94
CA GLY A 72 13.57 8.74 -5.86
C GLY A 72 13.91 7.27 -6.12
N PHE A 73 13.78 6.82 -7.35
CA PHE A 73 14.14 5.46 -7.77
C PHE A 73 15.49 5.42 -8.48
N SER A 74 16.10 4.26 -8.50
CA SER A 74 17.42 4.05 -9.09
C SER A 74 17.35 3.70 -10.58
N ASP A 75 18.50 3.89 -11.27
CA ASP A 75 18.64 3.39 -12.64
C ASP A 75 18.57 1.86 -12.71
N THR A 76 18.83 1.17 -11.61
CA THR A 76 18.64 -0.28 -11.52
C THR A 76 17.18 -0.68 -11.63
N ASP A 77 16.28 0.09 -11.01
CA ASP A 77 14.85 -0.15 -11.09
C ASP A 77 14.34 0.13 -12.50
N LEU A 78 14.82 1.22 -13.10
CA LEU A 78 14.55 1.51 -14.50
C LEU A 78 15.01 0.37 -15.41
N TYR A 79 16.22 -0.15 -15.18
CA TYR A 79 16.75 -1.25 -15.99
C TYR A 79 15.91 -2.53 -15.85
N ARG A 80 15.44 -2.84 -14.64
CA ARG A 80 14.55 -4.00 -14.40
C ARG A 80 13.26 -3.87 -15.20
N VAL A 81 12.58 -2.72 -15.10
CA VAL A 81 11.36 -2.47 -15.85
C VAL A 81 11.59 -2.56 -17.36
N ALA A 82 12.68 -1.95 -17.84
CA ALA A 82 13.00 -1.94 -19.28
C ALA A 82 13.43 -3.29 -19.82
N ARG A 83 14.16 -4.08 -19.03
CA ARG A 83 14.67 -5.40 -19.42
C ARG A 83 13.54 -6.40 -19.66
N ASP A 84 12.57 -6.42 -18.73
CA ASP A 84 11.49 -7.39 -18.75
C ASP A 84 10.40 -7.01 -19.75
N ASN A 85 10.37 -5.74 -20.09
CA ASN A 85 9.44 -5.19 -21.07
C ASN A 85 10.27 -4.50 -22.17
N ASP A 86 10.83 -5.25 -23.08
CA ASP A 86 11.58 -4.72 -24.24
C ASP A 86 10.71 -3.78 -25.11
N GLU A 87 9.80 -3.15 -24.45
CA GLU A 87 8.62 -2.57 -24.99
C GLU A 87 8.70 -1.09 -25.23
N ARG A 88 8.14 -0.83 -26.27
CA ARG A 88 7.97 0.33 -27.10
C ARG A 88 7.57 1.58 -26.34
N SER A 89 6.79 1.50 -25.26
CA SER A 89 6.24 2.68 -24.62
C SER A 89 7.26 3.44 -23.78
N LEU A 90 8.16 2.73 -23.10
CA LEU A 90 9.17 3.37 -22.24
C LEU A 90 10.40 3.86 -23.00
N LYS A 91 10.63 3.37 -24.24
CA LYS A 91 11.74 3.83 -25.08
C LYS A 91 11.54 5.25 -25.62
N ARG A 92 10.31 5.71 -25.68
CA ARG A 92 9.95 7.04 -26.17
C ARG A 92 8.90 7.65 -25.24
N ILE A 93 9.32 8.60 -24.49
CA ILE A 93 8.43 9.45 -23.70
C ILE A 93 8.37 10.83 -24.37
N TYR A 94 7.19 11.42 -24.37
CA TYR A 94 6.95 12.71 -24.99
C TYR A 94 6.51 13.75 -23.96
N PRO A 95 6.80 15.02 -24.19
CA PRO A 95 6.28 16.09 -23.34
C PRO A 95 4.76 16.00 -23.18
N ALA A 96 4.27 16.34 -22.01
CA ALA A 96 2.88 16.25 -21.57
C ALA A 96 2.36 14.84 -21.24
N GLU A 97 3.11 13.78 -21.49
CA GLU A 97 2.81 12.46 -20.96
C GLU A 97 3.01 12.43 -19.44
N THR A 98 2.43 11.45 -18.78
CA THR A 98 2.57 11.32 -17.33
C THR A 98 3.12 9.95 -16.97
N ILE A 99 4.16 9.95 -16.13
CA ILE A 99 4.71 8.74 -15.53
C ILE A 99 4.31 8.71 -14.07
N GLY A 100 3.57 7.67 -13.68
CA GLY A 100 3.18 7.43 -12.30
C GLY A 100 4.03 6.33 -11.67
N PHE A 101 4.43 6.51 -10.44
CA PHE A 101 5.17 5.54 -9.66
C PHE A 101 4.39 5.17 -8.41
N GLN A 102 4.44 3.91 -8.06
CA GLN A 102 3.90 3.37 -6.83
C GLN A 102 5.03 2.64 -6.10
N ALA A 103 5.28 3.02 -4.86
CA ALA A 103 6.27 2.38 -4.00
C ALA A 103 5.59 1.49 -2.98
N ASP A 104 6.28 0.44 -2.55
CA ASP A 104 5.88 -0.34 -1.40
C ASP A 104 6.23 0.36 -0.07
N SER A 105 5.99 -0.30 1.05
CA SER A 105 6.29 0.22 2.37
C SER A 105 7.79 0.37 2.66
N GLU A 106 8.63 -0.30 1.89
CA GLU A 106 10.09 -0.25 2.01
C GLU A 106 10.70 0.84 1.11
N GLY A 107 9.89 1.39 0.20
CA GLY A 107 10.30 2.42 -0.76
C GLY A 107 10.75 1.86 -2.10
N ASP A 108 10.62 0.57 -2.31
CA ASP A 108 10.94 -0.09 -3.56
C ASP A 108 9.84 0.14 -4.60
N LEU A 109 10.22 0.14 -5.87
CA LEU A 109 9.27 0.29 -6.97
C LEU A 109 8.34 -0.92 -7.04
N LEU A 110 7.06 -0.69 -6.78
CA LEU A 110 5.99 -1.69 -6.86
C LEU A 110 5.33 -1.70 -8.22
N ALA A 111 5.00 -0.54 -8.73
CA ALA A 111 4.41 -0.40 -10.05
C ALA A 111 4.78 0.94 -10.71
N LEU A 112 4.78 0.92 -12.03
CA LEU A 112 4.97 2.07 -12.89
C LEU A 112 3.79 2.20 -13.85
N ARG A 113 3.33 3.41 -14.08
CA ARG A 113 2.25 3.69 -15.01
C ARG A 113 2.68 4.76 -16.01
N HIS A 114 2.59 4.47 -17.29
CA HIS A 114 2.83 5.42 -18.35
C HIS A 114 1.51 5.82 -19.02
N VAL A 115 1.09 7.04 -18.80
CA VAL A 115 -0.12 7.62 -19.40
C VAL A 115 0.30 8.38 -20.64
N GLN A 116 0.16 7.76 -21.79
CA GLN A 116 0.55 8.33 -23.09
C GLN A 116 -0.53 9.27 -23.63
N SER A 117 -1.78 8.95 -23.32
CA SER A 117 -2.93 9.76 -23.67
C SER A 117 -4.10 9.48 -22.72
N PRO A 118 -5.18 10.26 -22.75
CA PRO A 118 -6.38 9.96 -21.97
C PRO A 118 -6.99 8.58 -22.27
N LEU A 119 -6.63 8.00 -23.41
CA LEU A 119 -7.17 6.73 -23.89
C LEU A 119 -6.19 5.55 -23.78
N LEU A 120 -4.90 5.84 -23.63
CA LEU A 120 -3.87 4.81 -23.62
C LEU A 120 -2.98 4.94 -22.40
N THR A 121 -3.00 3.93 -21.58
CA THR A 121 -2.16 3.80 -20.39
C THR A 121 -1.54 2.42 -20.35
N THR A 122 -0.24 2.37 -20.18
CA THR A 122 0.49 1.12 -19.92
C THR A 122 0.89 1.07 -18.47
N THR A 123 0.57 0.01 -17.77
CA THR A 123 0.96 -0.22 -16.38
C THR A 123 1.94 -1.38 -16.32
N TYR A 124 2.98 -1.22 -15.55
CA TYR A 124 4.02 -2.22 -15.27
C TYR A 124 3.93 -2.57 -13.80
N GLU A 125 3.54 -3.77 -13.50
CA GLU A 125 3.40 -4.26 -12.12
C GLU A 125 4.51 -5.23 -11.78
N ARG A 126 5.04 -5.13 -10.58
CA ARG A 126 6.11 -6.01 -10.11
C ARG A 126 5.56 -7.38 -9.75
N GLU A 127 6.07 -8.42 -10.40
CA GLU A 127 5.87 -9.81 -10.02
C GLU A 127 7.23 -10.45 -9.66
N GLY A 128 7.51 -10.54 -8.36
CA GLY A 128 8.81 -11.01 -7.90
C GLY A 128 9.95 -10.08 -8.32
N ASP A 129 10.86 -10.57 -9.16
CA ASP A 129 11.99 -9.79 -9.70
C ASP A 129 11.71 -9.20 -11.09
N ALA A 130 10.57 -9.49 -11.68
CA ALA A 130 10.17 -9.06 -13.00
C ALA A 130 9.07 -8.00 -12.95
N PHE A 131 8.92 -7.25 -14.05
CA PHE A 131 7.80 -6.33 -14.24
C PHE A 131 6.97 -6.77 -15.42
N ILE A 132 5.67 -6.87 -15.22
CA ILE A 132 4.72 -7.29 -16.25
C ILE A 132 3.93 -6.08 -16.75
N ALA A 133 3.97 -5.88 -18.06
CA ALA A 133 3.25 -4.80 -18.71
C ALA A 133 1.81 -5.19 -19.04
N SER A 134 0.88 -4.29 -18.74
CA SER A 134 -0.52 -4.37 -19.09
C SER A 134 -0.97 -3.09 -19.76
N ASP A 135 -1.52 -3.20 -20.96
CA ASP A 135 -2.06 -2.06 -21.69
C ASP A 135 -3.54 -1.89 -21.40
N PHE A 136 -3.90 -0.71 -20.97
CA PHE A 136 -5.29 -0.32 -20.77
C PHE A 136 -5.68 0.73 -21.80
N THR A 137 -6.56 0.35 -22.72
CA THR A 137 -7.15 1.26 -23.70
C THR A 137 -8.58 1.59 -23.29
N ARG A 138 -8.81 2.85 -22.95
CA ARG A 138 -10.17 3.32 -22.69
C ARG A 138 -10.86 3.61 -24.02
N VAL A 139 -11.89 2.85 -24.33
CA VAL A 139 -12.77 3.16 -25.46
C VAL A 139 -13.60 4.38 -25.08
N PRO A 140 -13.54 5.49 -25.86
CA PRO A 140 -14.40 6.63 -25.57
C PRO A 140 -15.84 6.21 -25.78
N GLU A 141 -16.64 6.26 -24.73
CA GLU A 141 -18.08 6.11 -24.84
C GLU A 141 -18.60 7.34 -25.60
N ARG A 142 -18.96 7.12 -26.87
CA ARG A 142 -19.69 8.12 -27.63
C ARG A 142 -21.06 8.26 -26.98
N ILE A 143 -21.20 9.26 -26.13
CA ILE A 143 -22.51 9.76 -25.81
C ILE A 143 -23.05 10.41 -27.07
N ALA A 144 -23.81 9.64 -27.82
CA ALA A 144 -24.63 10.20 -28.88
C ALA A 144 -25.67 11.09 -28.20
N ARG A 145 -25.36 12.38 -28.11
CA ARG A 145 -26.41 13.37 -27.84
C ARG A 145 -27.25 13.44 -29.10
N ASP A 146 -28.34 12.76 -29.06
CA ASP A 146 -29.42 12.98 -30.00
C ASP A 146 -29.96 14.37 -29.70
N VAL A 147 -29.57 15.33 -30.54
CA VAL A 147 -30.11 16.68 -30.53
C VAL A 147 -31.29 16.66 -31.49
N SER A 148 -32.48 16.47 -30.96
CA SER A 148 -33.73 16.74 -31.66
C SER A 148 -34.00 18.23 -31.72
#